data_f59928aa029cfed9fbb66d085d1cecc1
#
_entry.id   f59928aa029cfed9fbb66d085d1cecc1
#
_cell.length_a   1.000
_cell.length_b   1.000
_cell.length_c   1.000
_cell.angle_alpha   90.00
_cell.angle_beta   90.00
_cell.angle_gamma   90.00
#
_symmetry.space_group_name_H-M   'P 1'
#
loop_
_entity.id
_entity.type
_entity.pdbx_description
1 polymer ?
#
loop_
_entity_poly.entity_id
_entity_poly.type
_entity_poly.pdbx_seq_one_letter_code
_entity_poly.pdbx_strand_id
1 'polypeptide(L)'
;PVADSTGLRFDLAFIDGDKRQYPEYYRLCKRYLSPGGYILADNTLWDGHVIDHAYDRDAQTLGIRAFNDLVAADTECEKVIIPMRDGITLIHLKDK
;
A
#
# COMPACT_ATOMS: atom_id res chain seq x y z
N PRO A 1 -6.38 -14.99 9.58
CA PRO A 1 -6.56 -15.33 8.18
C PRO A 1 -6.17 -16.76 7.87
N VAL A 2 -6.78 -17.28 6.82
CA VAL A 2 -6.55 -18.67 6.40
C VAL A 2 -5.07 -18.90 6.04
N ALA A 3 -4.44 -17.91 5.39
CA ALA A 3 -3.04 -18.02 5.00
C ALA A 3 -2.10 -18.25 6.19
N ASP A 4 -2.38 -17.59 7.32
CA ASP A 4 -1.56 -17.73 8.53
C ASP A 4 -1.65 -19.14 9.10
N SER A 5 -2.87 -19.67 9.23
CA SER A 5 -3.09 -20.99 9.83
C SER A 5 -2.61 -22.14 8.96
N THR A 6 -2.56 -21.95 7.64
CA THR A 6 -2.11 -22.99 6.70
C THR A 6 -0.67 -22.84 6.26
N GLY A 7 0.02 -21.74 6.64
CA GLY A 7 1.37 -21.45 6.19
C GLY A 7 1.46 -20.93 4.75
N LEU A 8 0.34 -20.62 4.12
CA LEU A 8 0.31 -20.11 2.75
C LEU A 8 0.89 -18.69 2.69
N ARG A 9 1.49 -18.37 1.55
CA ARG A 9 2.02 -17.05 1.23
C ARG A 9 1.49 -16.60 -0.13
N PHE A 10 1.49 -15.29 -0.35
CA PHE A 10 1.06 -14.70 -1.62
C PHE A 10 2.25 -14.12 -2.36
N ASP A 11 2.29 -14.30 -3.68
CA ASP A 11 3.30 -13.68 -4.54
C ASP A 11 2.87 -12.29 -5.00
N LEU A 12 1.57 -12.03 -4.99
CA LEU A 12 0.98 -10.75 -5.41
C LEU A 12 -0.20 -10.43 -4.50
N ALA A 13 -0.25 -9.20 -4.03
CA ALA A 13 -1.37 -8.66 -3.28
C ALA A 13 -1.84 -7.36 -3.93
N PHE A 14 -3.13 -7.10 -3.89
CA PHE A 14 -3.74 -5.89 -4.43
C PHE A 14 -4.49 -5.17 -3.31
N ILE A 15 -4.15 -3.90 -3.08
CA ILE A 15 -4.80 -3.07 -2.08
C ILE A 15 -5.76 -2.10 -2.79
N ASP A 16 -7.05 -2.29 -2.52
CA ASP A 16 -8.11 -1.42 -3.00
C ASP A 16 -9.26 -1.50 -2.00
N GLY A 17 -9.89 -0.37 -1.72
CA GLY A 17 -10.98 -0.35 -0.75
C GLY A 17 -10.99 0.92 0.09
N ASP A 18 -11.29 0.78 1.38
CA ASP A 18 -11.36 1.91 2.31
C ASP A 18 -9.96 2.50 2.54
N LYS A 19 -9.76 3.72 2.09
CA LYS A 19 -8.46 4.40 2.12
C LYS A 19 -7.96 4.64 3.54
N ARG A 20 -8.88 4.77 4.50
CA ARG A 20 -8.52 4.92 5.92
C ARG A 20 -7.79 3.69 6.45
N GLN A 21 -8.02 2.52 5.83
CA GLN A 21 -7.45 1.25 6.24
C GLN A 21 -6.18 0.88 5.47
N TYR A 22 -5.74 1.70 4.52
CA TYR A 22 -4.57 1.36 3.70
C TYR A 22 -3.31 1.02 4.51
N PRO A 23 -2.95 1.74 5.57
CA PRO A 23 -1.80 1.36 6.38
C PRO A 23 -1.93 -0.05 6.96
N GLU A 24 -3.13 -0.41 7.45
CA GLU A 24 -3.38 -1.75 8.01
C GLU A 24 -3.36 -2.82 6.92
N TYR A 25 -3.94 -2.54 5.75
CA TYR A 25 -3.89 -3.45 4.61
C TYR A 25 -2.44 -3.71 4.19
N TYR A 26 -1.60 -2.67 4.18
CA TYR A 26 -0.19 -2.84 3.85
C TYR A 26 0.52 -3.77 4.82
N ARG A 27 0.34 -3.55 6.13
CA ARG A 27 0.95 -4.40 7.16
C ARG A 27 0.49 -5.85 7.03
N LEU A 28 -0.79 -6.05 6.79
CA LEU A 28 -1.37 -7.38 6.63
C LEU A 28 -0.83 -8.08 5.37
N CYS A 29 -0.82 -7.38 4.24
CA CYS A 29 -0.30 -7.92 3.00
C CYS A 29 1.18 -8.28 3.12
N LYS A 30 1.97 -7.39 3.72
CA LYS A 30 3.40 -7.62 3.91
C LYS A 30 3.67 -8.86 4.76
N ARG A 31 2.83 -9.10 5.78
CA ARG A 31 2.96 -10.26 6.67
C ARG A 31 2.84 -11.58 5.91
N TYR A 32 1.97 -11.64 4.92
CA TYR A 32 1.70 -12.88 4.17
C TYR A 32 2.33 -12.90 2.78
N LEU A 33 3.06 -11.86 2.41
CA LEU A 33 3.71 -11.79 1.10
C LEU A 33 4.96 -12.65 1.09
N SER A 34 5.15 -13.40 0.00
CA SER A 34 6.37 -14.19 -0.19
C SER A 34 7.57 -13.25 -0.38
N PRO A 35 8.79 -13.64 0.06
CA PRO A 35 9.99 -12.89 -0.30
C PRO A 35 10.07 -12.70 -1.82
N GLY A 36 10.36 -11.49 -2.28
CA GLY A 36 10.34 -11.16 -3.69
C GLY A 36 8.96 -10.92 -4.28
N GLY A 37 7.90 -10.96 -3.46
CA GLY A 37 6.54 -10.71 -3.92
C GLY A 37 6.24 -9.23 -4.15
N TYR A 38 5.07 -8.96 -4.71
CA TYR A 38 4.64 -7.62 -5.11
C TYR A 38 3.34 -7.23 -4.46
N ILE A 39 3.20 -5.95 -4.14
CA ILE A 39 1.94 -5.34 -3.71
C ILE A 39 1.62 -4.23 -4.70
N LEU A 40 0.39 -4.22 -5.22
CA LEU A 40 -0.15 -3.12 -6.02
C LEU A 40 -1.19 -2.40 -5.17
N ALA A 41 -0.99 -1.10 -4.95
CA ALA A 41 -1.93 -0.27 -4.22
C ALA A 41 -2.52 0.77 -5.16
N ASP A 42 -3.83 0.78 -5.30
CA ASP A 42 -4.54 1.71 -6.16
C ASP A 42 -4.85 3.01 -5.43
N ASN A 43 -5.11 4.07 -6.19
CA ASN A 43 -5.55 5.39 -5.70
C ASN A 43 -4.54 6.09 -4.79
N THR A 44 -3.24 5.85 -4.94
CA THR A 44 -2.23 6.41 -4.02
C THR A 44 -2.01 7.91 -4.19
N LEU A 45 -2.41 8.49 -5.31
CA LEU A 45 -2.44 9.94 -5.49
C LEU A 45 -3.80 10.54 -5.11
N TRP A 46 -4.84 9.70 -5.03
CA TRP A 46 -6.18 10.06 -4.57
C TRP A 46 -6.69 11.34 -5.23
N ASP A 47 -6.71 11.35 -6.58
CA ASP A 47 -7.15 12.49 -7.40
C ASP A 47 -6.44 13.80 -7.02
N GLY A 48 -5.17 13.71 -6.63
CA GLY A 48 -4.39 14.86 -6.20
C GLY A 48 -4.65 15.34 -4.78
N HIS A 49 -5.58 14.72 -4.05
CA HIS A 49 -5.92 15.12 -2.67
C HIS A 49 -4.73 15.00 -1.72
N VAL A 50 -3.78 14.08 -1.99
CA VAL A 50 -2.64 13.83 -1.10
C VAL A 50 -1.73 15.05 -0.94
N ILE A 51 -1.72 15.96 -1.92
CA ILE A 51 -0.91 17.18 -1.89
C ILE A 51 -1.76 18.45 -1.73
N ASP A 52 -3.06 18.32 -1.55
CA ASP A 52 -3.99 19.45 -1.47
C ASP A 52 -4.38 19.70 0.00
N HIS A 53 -4.02 20.87 0.52
CA HIS A 53 -4.31 21.25 1.90
C HIS A 53 -5.80 21.35 2.21
N ALA A 54 -6.67 21.49 1.18
CA ALA A 54 -8.11 21.47 1.38
C ALA A 54 -8.60 20.16 1.98
N TYR A 55 -7.83 19.08 1.84
CA TYR A 55 -8.19 17.74 2.31
C TYR A 55 -7.42 17.32 3.57
N ASP A 56 -6.81 18.27 4.30
CA ASP A 56 -6.00 17.96 5.49
C ASP A 56 -6.80 17.29 6.61
N ARG A 57 -8.12 17.40 6.60
CA ARG A 57 -9.00 16.79 7.62
C ARG A 57 -9.85 15.66 7.05
N ASP A 58 -9.67 15.32 5.78
CA ASP A 58 -10.40 14.22 5.16
C ASP A 58 -9.79 12.88 5.58
N ALA A 59 -10.60 12.02 6.21
CA ALA A 59 -10.12 10.74 6.76
C ALA A 59 -9.55 9.82 5.69
N GLN A 60 -10.16 9.79 4.50
CA GLN A 60 -9.67 8.97 3.39
C GLN A 60 -8.29 9.46 2.93
N THR A 61 -8.15 10.77 2.75
CA THR A 61 -6.88 11.39 2.35
C THR A 61 -5.79 11.16 3.39
N LEU A 62 -6.13 11.29 4.68
CA LEU A 62 -5.17 11.04 5.75
C LEU A 62 -4.71 9.59 5.76
N GLY A 63 -5.60 8.65 5.47
CA GLY A 63 -5.25 7.23 5.36
C GLY A 63 -4.26 6.97 4.24
N ILE A 64 -4.48 7.57 3.06
CA ILE A 64 -3.58 7.44 1.92
C ILE A 64 -2.23 8.11 2.21
N ARG A 65 -2.23 9.30 2.83
CA ARG A 65 -0.97 9.97 3.21
C ARG A 65 -0.17 9.11 4.18
N ALA A 66 -0.82 8.54 5.19
CA ALA A 66 -0.17 7.66 6.16
C ALA A 66 0.40 6.41 5.48
N PHE A 67 -0.34 5.81 4.55
CA PHE A 67 0.14 4.69 3.75
C PHE A 67 1.38 5.07 2.93
N ASN A 68 1.32 6.20 2.22
CA ASN A 68 2.43 6.66 1.39
C ASN A 68 3.70 6.90 2.23
N ASP A 69 3.55 7.50 3.42
CA ASP A 69 4.67 7.73 4.33
C ASP A 69 5.24 6.42 4.86
N LEU A 70 4.37 5.48 5.22
CA LEU A 70 4.77 4.17 5.71
C LEU A 70 5.58 3.41 4.66
N VAL A 71 5.11 3.40 3.42
CA VAL A 71 5.80 2.73 2.31
C VAL A 71 7.13 3.41 2.00
N ALA A 72 7.16 4.74 1.98
CA ALA A 72 8.38 5.50 1.71
C ALA A 72 9.47 5.22 2.75
N ALA A 73 9.08 5.03 4.00
CA ALA A 73 10.01 4.76 5.10
C ALA A 73 10.45 3.29 5.18
N ASP A 74 9.78 2.39 4.46
CA ASP A 74 10.05 0.96 4.55
C ASP A 74 11.28 0.59 3.72
N THR A 75 12.36 0.23 4.39
CA THR A 75 13.63 -0.13 3.73
C THR A 75 13.66 -1.56 3.22
N GLU A 76 12.67 -2.38 3.57
CA GLU A 76 12.58 -3.77 3.10
C GLU A 76 11.93 -3.88 1.72
N CYS A 77 11.43 -2.78 1.17
CA CYS A 77 10.71 -2.75 -0.10
C CYS A 77 11.35 -1.77 -1.07
N GLU A 78 11.30 -2.11 -2.34
CA GLU A 78 11.46 -1.18 -3.44
C GLU A 78 10.08 -0.73 -3.88
N LYS A 79 9.91 0.54 -4.25
CA LYS A 79 8.60 1.09 -4.58
C LYS A 79 8.69 2.14 -5.67
N VAL A 80 7.61 2.21 -6.46
CA VAL A 80 7.45 3.22 -7.50
C VAL A 80 5.97 3.58 -7.61
N ILE A 81 5.67 4.86 -7.83
CA ILE A 81 4.32 5.31 -8.11
C ILE A 81 4.16 5.46 -9.62
N ILE A 82 3.19 4.77 -10.18
CA ILE A 82 2.84 4.87 -11.58
C ILE A 82 1.72 5.89 -11.70
N PRO A 83 1.91 7.01 -12.43
CA PRO A 83 0.92 8.09 -12.47
C PRO A 83 -0.20 7.80 -13.47
N MET A 84 -0.89 6.68 -13.28
CA MET A 84 -2.06 6.29 -14.05
C MET A 84 -3.29 6.55 -13.21
N ARG A 85 -4.24 7.33 -13.74
CA ARG A 85 -5.48 7.68 -13.02
C ARG A 85 -5.15 8.30 -11.66
N ASP A 86 -5.59 7.69 -10.56
CA ASP A 86 -5.37 8.15 -9.19
C ASP A 86 -4.02 7.69 -8.61
N GLY A 87 -3.14 7.16 -9.45
CA GLY A 87 -1.85 6.65 -9.04
C GLY A 87 -1.90 5.19 -8.59
N ILE A 88 -0.94 4.42 -9.05
CA ILE A 88 -0.76 3.04 -8.60
C ILE A 88 0.65 2.94 -8.02
N THR A 89 0.76 2.49 -6.78
CA THR A 89 2.05 2.22 -6.18
C THR A 89 2.36 0.74 -6.34
N LEU A 90 3.48 0.45 -7.00
CA LEU A 90 4.03 -0.89 -7.09
C LEU A 90 5.09 -1.05 -6.00
N ILE A 91 4.92 -2.03 -5.15
CA ILE A 91 5.82 -2.32 -4.04
C ILE A 91 6.38 -3.72 -4.25
N HIS A 92 7.70 -3.82 -4.24
CA HIS A 92 8.42 -5.09 -4.36
C HIS A 92 9.12 -5.38 -3.05
N LEU A 93 8.73 -6.46 -2.38
CA LEU A 93 9.40 -6.92 -1.17
C LEU A 93 10.75 -7.49 -1.57
N LYS A 94 11.82 -6.90 -1.05
CA LYS A 94 13.18 -7.34 -1.40
C LYS A 94 13.40 -8.77 -0.95
N ASP A 95 14.02 -9.53 -1.82
CA ASP A 95 14.48 -10.87 -1.51
C ASP A 95 15.70 -10.77 -0.57
N LYS A 96 15.74 -11.65 0.42
CA LYS A 96 16.84 -11.64 1.39
C LYS A 96 17.96 -12.57 0.98
#